data_b2f2fe91d99e833f7e520f198ea7599b
#
_entry.id   b2f2fe91d99e833f7e520f198ea7599b
#
_cell.length_a   1.000
_cell.length_b   1.000
_cell.length_c   1.000
_cell.angle_alpha   90.00
_cell.angle_beta   90.00
_cell.angle_gamma   90.00
#
_symmetry.space_group_name_H-M   'P 1'
#
loop_
_entity.id
_entity.type
_entity.pdbx_description
1 polymer ?
#
loop_
_entity_poly.entity_id
_entity_poly.type
_entity_poly.pdbx_seq_one_letter_code
_entity_poly.pdbx_strand_id
1 'polypeptide(L)'
;MKSVSKILNSNISQQLFYLLVLVLFLRIDLVFENNTPTGGDMGAHIVAIDTFIKDFMPNLQINGWSNDWFGGYPLYYFYFPLPAVITYILNLVFSFGIAFKIMVVMSTILVVYSIEKLMRNTPNQISIFGATAGLFYVFTESFTIYGGNLASTLAGQFSFGYSLAFANLSIFYLIKSKNNFRFPISSTFLALCLLSHLIPFIIYSPIYAFYWLSKKQNLNQRVLSISIFLGLVSRWSISLLVNLEYTTNMSYTPF
;
A
#
# COMPACT_ATOMS: atom_id res chain seq x y z
N MET A 1 21.55 11.64 33.45
CA MET A 1 20.77 12.34 32.42
C MET A 1 21.25 12.13 30.97
N LYS A 2 22.57 12.21 30.65
CA LYS A 2 23.09 12.00 29.28
C LYS A 2 22.81 10.59 28.69
N SER A 3 22.66 9.54 29.51
CA SER A 3 22.40 8.17 29.08
C SER A 3 20.93 7.98 28.61
N VAL A 4 19.96 8.54 29.33
CA VAL A 4 18.53 8.46 29.02
C VAL A 4 18.21 9.24 27.75
N SER A 5 18.80 10.41 27.56
CA SER A 5 18.63 11.21 26.35
C SER A 5 19.18 10.49 25.09
N LYS A 6 20.26 9.70 25.26
CA LYS A 6 20.83 8.92 24.15
C LYS A 6 19.96 7.71 23.76
N ILE A 7 19.27 7.12 24.72
CA ILE A 7 18.30 6.03 24.47
C ILE A 7 17.04 6.58 23.80
N LEU A 8 16.48 7.68 24.28
CA LEU A 8 15.30 8.32 23.71
C LEU A 8 15.53 8.86 22.30
N ASN A 9 16.76 9.24 21.97
CA ASN A 9 17.15 9.67 20.63
C ASN A 9 17.61 8.52 19.72
N SER A 10 17.60 7.27 20.21
CA SER A 10 17.90 6.14 19.34
C SER A 10 16.76 5.92 18.34
N ASN A 11 17.12 5.64 17.09
CA ASN A 11 16.14 5.33 16.04
C ASN A 11 15.22 4.17 16.41
N ILE A 12 15.73 3.23 17.20
CA ILE A 12 15.00 2.02 17.63
C ILE A 12 13.95 2.37 18.68
N SER A 13 14.29 3.16 19.69
CA SER A 13 13.31 3.53 20.74
C SER A 13 12.15 4.37 20.19
N GLN A 14 12.42 5.24 19.23
CA GLN A 14 11.37 5.98 18.54
C GLN A 14 10.46 5.05 17.74
N GLN A 15 11.01 4.12 16.96
CA GLN A 15 10.22 3.14 16.20
C GLN A 15 9.37 2.27 17.12
N LEU A 16 9.93 1.81 18.24
CA LEU A 16 9.18 1.03 19.22
C LEU A 16 8.06 1.85 19.87
N PHE A 17 8.30 3.13 20.18
CA PHE A 17 7.25 4.00 20.71
C PHE A 17 6.09 4.16 19.73
N TYR A 18 6.36 4.42 18.45
CA TYR A 18 5.31 4.56 17.43
C TYR A 18 4.56 3.25 17.19
N LEU A 19 5.29 2.15 17.17
CA LEU A 19 4.67 0.83 17.06
C LEU A 19 3.74 0.56 18.26
N LEU A 20 4.18 0.90 19.47
CA LEU A 20 3.36 0.76 20.68
C LEU A 20 2.08 1.60 20.60
N VAL A 21 2.20 2.88 20.17
CA VAL A 21 1.04 3.76 19.98
C VAL A 21 0.07 3.13 18.97
N LEU A 22 0.55 2.67 17.81
CA LEU A 22 -0.29 2.05 16.80
C LEU A 22 -0.95 0.76 17.32
N VAL A 23 -0.21 -0.09 18.01
CA VAL A 23 -0.75 -1.35 18.60
C VAL A 23 -1.88 -1.05 19.58
N LEU A 24 -1.75 -0.04 20.43
CA LEU A 24 -2.78 0.35 21.39
C LEU A 24 -4.05 0.89 20.70
N PHE A 25 -3.89 1.74 19.69
CA PHE A 25 -5.03 2.35 19.00
C PHE A 25 -5.69 1.42 17.96
N LEU A 26 -4.93 0.51 17.37
CA LEU A 26 -5.44 -0.44 16.35
C LEU A 26 -6.13 -1.66 16.96
N ARG A 27 -6.29 -1.74 18.28
CA ARG A 27 -6.96 -2.86 18.96
C ARG A 27 -6.46 -4.21 18.40
N ILE A 28 -5.15 -4.45 18.51
CA ILE A 28 -4.51 -5.67 17.99
C ILE A 28 -5.12 -6.94 18.58
N ASP A 29 -5.71 -6.88 19.78
CA ASP A 29 -6.50 -7.94 20.38
C ASP A 29 -7.61 -8.43 19.43
N LEU A 30 -8.36 -7.51 18.81
CA LEU A 30 -9.44 -7.83 17.87
C LEU A 30 -8.95 -8.40 16.53
N VAL A 31 -7.71 -8.14 16.17
CA VAL A 31 -7.12 -8.68 14.92
C VAL A 31 -7.04 -10.20 14.96
N PHE A 32 -6.74 -10.78 16.11
CA PHE A 32 -6.59 -12.23 16.28
C PHE A 32 -7.87 -12.98 16.62
N GLU A 33 -9.01 -12.31 16.71
CA GLU A 33 -10.30 -13.00 16.79
C GLU A 33 -10.66 -13.63 15.43
N ASN A 34 -11.27 -14.81 15.44
CA ASN A 34 -11.66 -15.49 14.20
C ASN A 34 -13.03 -15.00 13.69
N ASN A 35 -13.09 -13.73 13.33
CA ASN A 35 -14.24 -13.07 12.71
C ASN A 35 -13.76 -12.14 11.57
N THR A 36 -14.70 -11.65 10.77
CA THR A 36 -14.44 -10.67 9.70
C THR A 36 -14.89 -9.28 10.14
N PRO A 37 -14.17 -8.20 9.79
CA PRO A 37 -14.60 -6.85 10.09
C PRO A 37 -15.81 -6.46 9.23
N THR A 38 -16.60 -5.51 9.72
CA THR A 38 -17.76 -4.95 9.02
C THR A 38 -17.65 -3.43 8.95
N GLY A 39 -18.44 -2.81 8.08
CA GLY A 39 -18.51 -1.37 7.91
C GLY A 39 -17.93 -0.90 6.57
N GLY A 40 -18.52 0.15 6.01
CA GLY A 40 -18.14 0.67 4.70
C GLY A 40 -18.08 -0.40 3.62
N ASP A 41 -17.00 -0.41 2.86
CA ASP A 41 -16.76 -1.35 1.76
C ASP A 41 -16.13 -2.68 2.20
N MET A 42 -15.95 -2.91 3.52
CA MET A 42 -15.27 -4.12 4.02
C MET A 42 -15.92 -5.41 3.54
N GLY A 43 -17.27 -5.48 3.55
CA GLY A 43 -18.00 -6.67 3.08
C GLY A 43 -17.69 -6.98 1.61
N ALA A 44 -17.62 -5.96 0.79
CA ALA A 44 -17.27 -6.05 -0.61
C ALA A 44 -15.87 -6.63 -0.83
N HIS A 45 -14.90 -6.10 -0.10
CA HIS A 45 -13.51 -6.57 -0.17
C HIS A 45 -13.35 -7.99 0.37
N ILE A 46 -14.10 -8.37 1.41
CA ILE A 46 -14.08 -9.73 1.97
C ILE A 46 -14.52 -10.74 0.91
N VAL A 47 -15.65 -10.51 0.25
CA VAL A 47 -16.15 -11.39 -0.82
C VAL A 47 -15.13 -11.45 -1.96
N ALA A 48 -14.67 -10.30 -2.45
CA ALA A 48 -13.72 -10.23 -3.56
C ALA A 48 -12.39 -10.97 -3.26
N ILE A 49 -11.87 -10.85 -2.05
CA ILE A 49 -10.62 -11.51 -1.66
C ILE A 49 -10.83 -12.99 -1.38
N ASP A 50 -11.97 -13.39 -0.84
CA ASP A 50 -12.32 -14.80 -0.62
C ASP A 50 -12.42 -15.55 -1.97
N THR A 51 -13.12 -14.97 -2.95
CA THR A 51 -13.17 -15.47 -4.34
C THR A 51 -11.77 -15.55 -4.96
N PHE A 52 -10.96 -14.52 -4.80
CA PHE A 52 -9.58 -14.52 -5.28
C PHE A 52 -8.77 -15.69 -4.72
N ILE A 53 -8.89 -15.96 -3.43
CA ILE A 53 -8.16 -17.04 -2.76
C ILE A 53 -8.66 -18.41 -3.17
N LYS A 54 -9.97 -18.61 -3.29
CA LYS A 54 -10.59 -19.91 -3.53
C LYS A 54 -10.60 -20.30 -5.01
N ASP A 55 -10.88 -19.35 -5.89
CA ASP A 55 -11.16 -19.65 -7.29
C ASP A 55 -10.02 -19.26 -8.22
N PHE A 56 -9.29 -18.16 -7.94
CA PHE A 56 -8.26 -17.67 -8.86
C PHE A 56 -6.87 -18.19 -8.52
N MET A 57 -6.48 -18.15 -7.25
CA MET A 57 -5.12 -18.53 -6.84
C MET A 57 -4.77 -20.01 -7.11
N PRO A 58 -5.70 -20.99 -6.99
CA PRO A 58 -5.39 -22.37 -7.37
C PRO A 58 -4.99 -22.53 -8.84
N ASN A 59 -5.48 -21.64 -9.71
CA ASN A 59 -5.19 -21.60 -11.14
C ASN A 59 -4.11 -20.56 -11.50
N LEU A 60 -3.41 -19.97 -10.52
CA LEU A 60 -2.42 -18.90 -10.70
C LEU A 60 -2.96 -17.69 -11.49
N GLN A 61 -4.25 -17.39 -11.34
CA GLN A 61 -4.92 -16.25 -11.95
C GLN A 61 -4.92 -15.06 -10.98
N ILE A 62 -4.72 -13.84 -11.50
CA ILE A 62 -4.79 -12.60 -10.71
C ILE A 62 -6.09 -11.83 -10.96
N ASN A 63 -6.84 -12.21 -11.95
CA ASN A 63 -8.16 -11.69 -12.31
C ASN A 63 -8.98 -12.80 -12.99
N GLY A 64 -10.30 -12.66 -12.96
CA GLY A 64 -11.21 -13.64 -13.51
C GLY A 64 -12.66 -13.19 -13.37
N TRP A 65 -13.57 -14.06 -13.76
CA TRP A 65 -15.01 -13.85 -13.62
C TRP A 65 -15.46 -14.37 -12.25
N SER A 66 -16.13 -13.53 -11.45
CA SER A 66 -16.78 -13.94 -10.20
C SER A 66 -18.30 -13.96 -10.41
N ASN A 67 -18.95 -15.00 -9.93
CA ASN A 67 -20.41 -15.11 -9.95
C ASN A 67 -21.09 -14.56 -8.68
N ASP A 68 -20.31 -14.07 -7.71
CA ASP A 68 -20.82 -13.68 -6.38
C ASP A 68 -21.63 -12.37 -6.40
N TRP A 69 -21.46 -11.54 -7.45
CA TRP A 69 -22.11 -10.25 -7.55
C TRP A 69 -22.73 -10.01 -8.92
N PHE A 70 -23.87 -9.30 -8.95
CA PHE A 70 -24.53 -8.77 -10.15
C PHE A 70 -24.84 -9.82 -11.24
N GLY A 71 -24.89 -11.11 -10.89
CA GLY A 71 -25.01 -12.17 -11.88
C GLY A 71 -23.75 -12.44 -12.70
N GLY A 72 -22.65 -11.87 -12.28
CA GLY A 72 -21.32 -12.01 -12.85
C GLY A 72 -20.56 -10.68 -12.87
N TYR A 73 -19.28 -10.74 -12.50
CA TYR A 73 -18.43 -9.56 -12.35
C TYR A 73 -16.97 -9.87 -12.74
N PRO A 74 -16.32 -9.01 -13.56
CA PRO A 74 -14.91 -9.17 -13.95
C PRO A 74 -13.97 -8.71 -12.83
N LEU A 75 -13.80 -9.57 -11.82
CA LEU A 75 -13.05 -9.27 -10.61
C LEU A 75 -11.55 -9.09 -10.91
N TYR A 76 -10.95 -8.02 -10.37
CA TYR A 76 -9.57 -7.58 -10.54
C TYR A 76 -9.13 -7.26 -11.98
N TYR A 77 -10.04 -7.09 -12.92
CA TYR A 77 -9.71 -6.47 -14.21
C TYR A 77 -9.52 -4.96 -14.07
N PHE A 78 -10.39 -4.32 -13.28
CA PHE A 78 -10.44 -2.86 -13.10
C PHE A 78 -10.07 -2.42 -11.68
N TYR A 79 -9.78 -3.36 -10.80
CA TYR A 79 -9.42 -3.11 -9.40
C TYR A 79 -8.05 -3.69 -9.05
N PHE A 80 -7.45 -3.21 -7.99
CA PHE A 80 -6.04 -3.43 -7.64
C PHE A 80 -5.85 -4.76 -6.91
N PRO A 81 -5.01 -5.68 -7.41
CA PRO A 81 -4.92 -7.03 -6.87
C PRO A 81 -4.01 -7.18 -5.64
N LEU A 82 -3.14 -6.20 -5.35
CA LEU A 82 -2.08 -6.41 -4.34
C LEU A 82 -2.62 -6.71 -2.93
N PRO A 83 -3.67 -6.06 -2.40
CA PRO A 83 -4.23 -6.42 -1.09
C PRO A 83 -4.73 -7.87 -1.05
N ALA A 84 -5.33 -8.37 -2.13
CA ALA A 84 -5.76 -9.76 -2.23
C ALA A 84 -4.56 -10.73 -2.21
N VAL A 85 -3.49 -10.41 -2.93
CA VAL A 85 -2.24 -11.19 -2.92
C VAL A 85 -1.62 -11.22 -1.53
N ILE A 86 -1.59 -10.08 -0.82
CA ILE A 86 -1.08 -10.01 0.56
C ILE A 86 -1.93 -10.90 1.47
N THR A 87 -3.27 -10.80 1.37
CA THR A 87 -4.18 -11.61 2.17
C THR A 87 -4.02 -13.11 1.87
N TYR A 88 -3.86 -13.48 0.60
CA TYR A 88 -3.56 -14.87 0.21
C TYR A 88 -2.30 -15.40 0.90
N ILE A 89 -1.20 -14.64 0.85
CA ILE A 89 0.06 -15.05 1.50
C ILE A 89 -0.12 -15.21 3.01
N LEU A 90 -0.82 -14.30 3.65
CA LEU A 90 -1.13 -14.38 5.08
C LEU A 90 -2.07 -15.56 5.41
N ASN A 91 -3.01 -15.88 4.51
CA ASN A 91 -3.95 -16.99 4.67
C ASN A 91 -3.30 -18.37 4.59
N LEU A 92 -2.06 -18.46 4.10
CA LEU A 92 -1.27 -19.71 4.18
C LEU A 92 -0.90 -20.09 5.63
N VAL A 93 -0.94 -19.12 6.55
CA VAL A 93 -0.53 -19.29 7.96
C VAL A 93 -1.67 -19.04 8.93
N PHE A 94 -2.54 -18.08 8.63
CA PHE A 94 -3.64 -17.64 9.50
C PHE A 94 -4.99 -18.00 8.88
N SER A 95 -6.05 -18.06 9.69
CA SER A 95 -7.41 -18.12 9.16
C SER A 95 -7.73 -16.86 8.34
N PHE A 96 -8.65 -16.98 7.39
CA PHE A 96 -9.01 -15.90 6.47
C PHE A 96 -9.35 -14.58 7.20
N GLY A 97 -10.18 -14.63 8.24
CA GLY A 97 -10.55 -13.43 9.00
C GLY A 97 -9.36 -12.74 9.66
N ILE A 98 -8.42 -13.51 10.21
CA ILE A 98 -7.19 -12.99 10.80
C ILE A 98 -6.27 -12.42 9.71
N ALA A 99 -6.05 -13.16 8.63
CA ALA A 99 -5.22 -12.74 7.49
C ALA A 99 -5.70 -11.42 6.90
N PHE A 100 -7.01 -11.29 6.68
CA PHE A 100 -7.63 -10.07 6.18
C PHE A 100 -7.42 -8.89 7.14
N LYS A 101 -7.64 -9.06 8.44
CA LYS A 101 -7.45 -7.98 9.43
C LYS A 101 -5.98 -7.59 9.58
N ILE A 102 -5.05 -8.53 9.53
CA ILE A 102 -3.60 -8.22 9.50
C ILE A 102 -3.30 -7.37 8.26
N MET A 103 -3.80 -7.74 7.08
CA MET A 103 -3.61 -6.96 5.87
C MET A 103 -4.15 -5.53 6.03
N VAL A 104 -5.35 -5.34 6.58
CA VAL A 104 -5.93 -4.01 6.81
C VAL A 104 -5.05 -3.17 7.74
N VAL A 105 -4.68 -3.72 8.90
CA VAL A 105 -3.85 -3.02 9.91
C VAL A 105 -2.46 -2.70 9.39
N MET A 106 -1.86 -3.60 8.62
CA MET A 106 -0.54 -3.42 8.03
C MET A 106 -0.49 -2.21 7.09
N SER A 107 -1.58 -1.89 6.38
CA SER A 107 -1.69 -0.67 5.57
C SER A 107 -1.41 0.59 6.41
N THR A 108 -2.06 0.73 7.56
CA THR A 108 -1.88 1.86 8.48
C THR A 108 -0.45 1.96 9.02
N ILE A 109 0.12 0.83 9.45
CA ILE A 109 1.49 0.77 9.96
C ILE A 109 2.49 1.19 8.88
N LEU A 110 2.31 0.71 7.66
CA LEU A 110 3.18 1.05 6.53
C LEU A 110 3.12 2.53 6.15
N VAL A 111 1.96 3.18 6.27
CA VAL A 111 1.83 4.64 6.03
C VAL A 111 2.73 5.40 7.01
N VAL A 112 2.60 5.16 8.31
CA VAL A 112 3.43 5.84 9.33
C VAL A 112 4.91 5.57 9.09
N TYR A 113 5.28 4.30 8.87
CA TYR A 113 6.66 3.89 8.59
C TYR A 113 7.24 4.60 7.35
N SER A 114 6.47 4.69 6.28
CA SER A 114 6.92 5.28 5.02
C SER A 114 7.13 6.79 5.13
N ILE A 115 6.26 7.50 5.82
CA ILE A 115 6.40 8.94 6.09
C ILE A 115 7.64 9.20 6.95
N GLU A 116 7.83 8.41 8.01
CA GLU A 116 9.03 8.50 8.84
C GLU A 116 10.31 8.29 8.01
N LYS A 117 10.36 7.25 7.18
CA LYS A 117 11.51 6.98 6.30
C LYS A 117 11.79 8.12 5.32
N LEU A 118 10.76 8.67 4.71
CA LEU A 118 10.89 9.77 3.76
C LEU A 118 11.43 11.02 4.45
N MET A 119 10.90 11.38 5.62
CA MET A 119 11.30 12.58 6.36
C MET A 119 12.70 12.49 6.99
N ARG A 120 13.19 11.29 7.32
CA ARG A 120 14.59 11.10 7.75
C ARG A 120 15.62 11.51 6.69
N ASN A 121 15.22 11.71 5.44
CA ASN A 121 16.11 12.15 4.37
C ASN A 121 16.25 13.66 4.27
N THR A 122 15.51 14.41 5.05
CA THR A 122 15.67 15.87 5.08
C THR A 122 17.00 16.25 5.75
N PRO A 123 17.64 17.36 5.31
CA PRO A 123 18.96 17.78 5.83
C PRO A 123 19.02 17.92 7.35
N ASN A 124 17.91 18.22 7.98
CA ASN A 124 17.84 18.49 9.44
C ASN A 124 17.60 17.23 10.29
N GLN A 125 17.61 16.02 9.70
CA GLN A 125 17.46 14.72 10.39
C GLN A 125 16.32 14.68 11.45
N ILE A 126 15.21 15.35 11.19
CA ILE A 126 14.11 15.48 12.16
C ILE A 126 13.27 14.19 12.14
N SER A 127 13.88 13.07 12.57
CA SER A 127 13.22 11.76 12.52
C SER A 127 12.01 11.68 13.45
N ILE A 128 12.05 12.37 14.58
CA ILE A 128 10.94 12.40 15.55
C ILE A 128 9.69 13.06 14.93
N PHE A 129 9.86 14.12 14.16
CA PHE A 129 8.75 14.78 13.48
C PHE A 129 8.15 13.94 12.35
N GLY A 130 8.95 13.09 11.70
CA GLY A 130 8.48 12.25 10.60
C GLY A 130 7.43 11.23 11.05
N ALA A 131 7.71 10.49 12.11
CA ALA A 131 6.77 9.51 12.61
C ALA A 131 5.59 10.18 13.33
N THR A 132 5.83 11.30 14.04
CA THR A 132 4.75 12.10 14.62
C THR A 132 3.82 12.63 13.53
N ALA A 133 4.34 13.16 12.42
CA ALA A 133 3.55 13.56 11.26
C ALA A 133 2.76 12.39 10.66
N GLY A 134 3.38 11.20 10.58
CA GLY A 134 2.70 9.98 10.14
C GLY A 134 1.55 9.58 11.06
N LEU A 135 1.72 9.67 12.38
CA LEU A 135 0.65 9.42 13.34
C LEU A 135 -0.47 10.45 13.22
N PHE A 136 -0.15 11.74 13.16
CA PHE A 136 -1.16 12.78 12.96
C PHE A 136 -1.94 12.57 11.67
N TYR A 137 -1.28 12.22 10.57
CA TYR A 137 -1.94 11.92 9.32
C TYR A 137 -2.90 10.74 9.45
N VAL A 138 -2.46 9.64 10.05
CA VAL A 138 -3.27 8.44 10.23
C VAL A 138 -4.47 8.67 11.15
N PHE A 139 -4.31 9.47 12.20
CA PHE A 139 -5.40 9.79 13.14
C PHE A 139 -6.23 11.02 12.75
N THR A 140 -6.06 11.58 11.56
CA THR A 140 -6.94 12.62 11.05
C THR A 140 -8.35 12.07 10.82
N GLU A 141 -9.36 12.70 11.39
CA GLU A 141 -10.75 12.23 11.35
C GLU A 141 -11.60 12.91 10.26
N SER A 142 -11.07 13.96 9.60
CA SER A 142 -11.87 14.89 8.80
C SER A 142 -12.52 14.30 7.54
N PHE A 143 -12.00 13.21 6.97
CA PHE A 143 -12.60 12.56 5.79
C PHE A 143 -12.30 11.09 5.72
N THR A 144 -13.35 10.27 5.69
CA THR A 144 -13.21 8.80 5.61
C THR A 144 -13.08 8.27 4.18
N ILE A 145 -13.49 9.06 3.17
CA ILE A 145 -13.60 8.61 1.78
C ILE A 145 -12.28 8.73 0.99
N TYR A 146 -11.34 9.59 1.42
CA TYR A 146 -10.13 9.87 0.63
C TYR A 146 -8.99 8.87 0.81
N GLY A 147 -9.07 8.00 1.81
CA GLY A 147 -8.05 6.98 2.08
C GLY A 147 -6.83 7.50 2.85
N GLY A 148 -6.02 6.57 3.35
CA GLY A 148 -4.75 6.82 4.02
C GLY A 148 -4.82 7.06 5.53
N ASN A 149 -5.91 7.57 6.08
CA ASN A 149 -6.14 7.67 7.51
C ASN A 149 -6.81 6.40 8.07
N LEU A 150 -6.86 6.27 9.39
CA LEU A 150 -7.43 5.10 10.07
C LEU A 150 -8.93 4.94 9.77
N ALA A 151 -9.70 6.03 9.82
CA ALA A 151 -11.13 5.99 9.54
C ALA A 151 -11.44 5.50 8.12
N SER A 152 -10.73 6.00 7.12
CA SER A 152 -10.83 5.51 5.74
C SER A 152 -10.41 4.06 5.60
N THR A 153 -9.32 3.66 6.27
CA THR A 153 -8.82 2.29 6.23
C THR A 153 -9.86 1.32 6.80
N LEU A 154 -10.50 1.68 7.93
CA LEU A 154 -11.57 0.89 8.54
C LEU A 154 -12.89 0.93 7.75
N ALA A 155 -13.08 1.91 6.88
CA ALA A 155 -14.18 1.96 5.92
C ALA A 155 -13.92 1.16 4.63
N GLY A 156 -12.74 0.53 4.46
CA GLY A 156 -12.40 -0.30 3.30
C GLY A 156 -11.34 0.32 2.38
N GLN A 157 -10.84 1.54 2.64
CA GLN A 157 -9.88 2.23 1.78
C GLN A 157 -8.40 1.87 2.08
N PHE A 158 -8.14 0.65 2.58
CA PHE A 158 -6.79 0.18 2.93
C PHE A 158 -5.84 0.12 1.71
N SER A 159 -6.36 -0.12 0.51
CA SER A 159 -5.60 -0.15 -0.74
C SER A 159 -4.89 1.18 -1.00
N PHE A 160 -5.54 2.31 -0.73
CA PHE A 160 -4.95 3.63 -0.84
C PHE A 160 -3.77 3.80 0.13
N GLY A 161 -3.91 3.33 1.38
CA GLY A 161 -2.83 3.37 2.36
C GLY A 161 -1.58 2.61 1.92
N TYR A 162 -1.73 1.40 1.37
CA TYR A 162 -0.63 0.66 0.76
C TYR A 162 0.05 1.44 -0.37
N SER A 163 -0.75 1.97 -1.30
CA SER A 163 -0.24 2.72 -2.43
C SER A 163 0.55 3.95 -1.99
N LEU A 164 0.02 4.73 -1.04
CA LEU A 164 0.70 5.90 -0.47
C LEU A 164 2.02 5.50 0.21
N ALA A 165 2.01 4.43 1.01
CA ALA A 165 3.21 3.94 1.67
C ALA A 165 4.29 3.52 0.66
N PHE A 166 3.92 2.78 -0.37
CA PHE A 166 4.84 2.35 -1.42
C PHE A 166 5.32 3.52 -2.29
N ALA A 167 4.47 4.51 -2.56
CA ALA A 167 4.88 5.76 -3.22
C ALA A 167 5.98 6.46 -2.42
N ASN A 168 5.79 6.66 -1.13
CA ASN A 168 6.79 7.26 -0.24
C ASN A 168 8.10 6.46 -0.22
N LEU A 169 8.02 5.14 -0.12
CA LEU A 169 9.19 4.26 -0.13
C LEU A 169 9.91 4.28 -1.49
N SER A 170 9.17 4.36 -2.60
CA SER A 170 9.77 4.48 -3.93
C SER A 170 10.65 5.73 -4.04
N ILE A 171 10.14 6.88 -3.61
CA ILE A 171 10.89 8.15 -3.57
C ILE A 171 12.06 8.06 -2.59
N PHE A 172 11.86 7.49 -1.39
CA PHE A 172 12.93 7.31 -0.42
C PHE A 172 14.12 6.55 -0.99
N TYR A 173 13.88 5.37 -1.59
CA TYR A 173 14.94 4.55 -2.16
C TYR A 173 15.56 5.20 -3.39
N LEU A 174 14.78 5.93 -4.19
CA LEU A 174 15.27 6.67 -5.34
C LEU A 174 16.20 7.81 -4.93
N ILE A 175 15.85 8.62 -3.94
CA ILE A 175 16.69 9.71 -3.43
C ILE A 175 18.02 9.14 -2.87
N LYS A 176 17.97 8.05 -2.12
CA LYS A 176 19.14 7.39 -1.53
C LYS A 176 19.92 6.46 -2.47
N SER A 177 19.58 6.40 -3.73
CA SER A 177 20.21 5.52 -4.72
C SER A 177 21.63 5.96 -5.11
N LYS A 178 22.52 6.12 -4.13
CA LYS A 178 23.97 6.26 -4.39
C LYS A 178 24.60 4.96 -4.85
N ASN A 179 23.99 3.81 -4.54
CA ASN A 179 24.48 2.47 -4.83
C ASN A 179 23.50 1.74 -5.77
N ASN A 180 24.05 0.87 -6.61
CA ASN A 180 23.34 0.15 -7.67
C ASN A 180 22.07 -0.59 -7.23
N PHE A 181 21.99 -1.12 -6.00
CA PHE A 181 20.85 -1.89 -5.51
C PHE A 181 19.59 -1.09 -5.20
N ARG A 182 19.72 0.16 -4.76
CA ARG A 182 18.56 0.95 -4.31
C ARG A 182 17.71 1.47 -5.45
N PHE A 183 18.29 1.57 -6.63
CA PHE A 183 17.59 2.06 -7.80
C PHE A 183 16.52 1.06 -8.30
N PRO A 184 16.83 -0.23 -8.52
CA PRO A 184 15.82 -1.25 -8.82
C PRO A 184 14.77 -1.41 -7.70
N ILE A 185 15.18 -1.36 -6.41
CA ILE A 185 14.25 -1.42 -5.27
C ILE A 185 13.22 -0.29 -5.33
N SER A 186 13.63 0.92 -5.74
CA SER A 186 12.68 2.04 -5.88
C SER A 186 11.60 1.75 -6.93
N SER A 187 11.96 1.10 -8.03
CA SER A 187 10.99 0.69 -9.07
C SER A 187 10.07 -0.43 -8.63
N THR A 188 10.56 -1.36 -7.80
CA THR A 188 9.70 -2.36 -7.16
C THR A 188 8.62 -1.69 -6.31
N PHE A 189 8.98 -0.73 -5.46
CA PHE A 189 7.98 0.00 -4.67
C PHE A 189 7.03 0.84 -5.54
N LEU A 190 7.49 1.40 -6.65
CA LEU A 190 6.60 2.10 -7.59
C LEU A 190 5.60 1.13 -8.26
N ALA A 191 6.03 -0.09 -8.59
CA ALA A 191 5.14 -1.12 -9.11
C ALA A 191 4.10 -1.57 -8.07
N LEU A 192 4.52 -1.79 -6.81
CA LEU A 192 3.61 -2.12 -5.70
C LEU A 192 2.62 -0.97 -5.42
N CYS A 193 3.05 0.29 -5.59
CA CYS A 193 2.18 1.45 -5.51
C CYS A 193 1.04 1.36 -6.54
N LEU A 194 1.35 1.12 -7.81
CA LEU A 194 0.36 0.97 -8.88
C LEU A 194 -0.58 -0.20 -8.63
N LEU A 195 -0.05 -1.36 -8.22
CA LEU A 195 -0.83 -2.56 -7.95
C LEU A 195 -1.71 -2.46 -6.70
N SER A 196 -1.52 -1.42 -5.88
CA SER A 196 -2.35 -1.14 -4.71
C SER A 196 -3.46 -0.14 -4.98
N HIS A 197 -3.17 0.98 -5.66
CA HIS A 197 -4.17 2.02 -5.97
C HIS A 197 -3.65 3.05 -6.96
N LEU A 198 -4.51 3.46 -7.90
CA LEU A 198 -4.12 4.34 -9.02
C LEU A 198 -3.82 5.79 -8.57
N ILE A 199 -4.61 6.35 -7.64
CA ILE A 199 -4.52 7.78 -7.28
C ILE A 199 -3.14 8.17 -6.74
N PRO A 200 -2.58 7.52 -5.69
CA PRO A 200 -1.23 7.84 -5.25
C PRO A 200 -0.18 7.61 -6.35
N PHE A 201 -0.36 6.58 -7.20
CA PHE A 201 0.55 6.34 -8.31
C PHE A 201 0.55 7.50 -9.31
N ILE A 202 -0.61 8.01 -9.73
CA ILE A 202 -0.71 9.17 -10.65
C ILE A 202 -0.04 10.41 -10.05
N ILE A 203 -0.23 10.67 -8.76
CA ILE A 203 0.35 11.83 -8.09
C ILE A 203 1.87 11.71 -7.96
N TYR A 204 2.38 10.53 -7.61
CA TYR A 204 3.80 10.34 -7.32
C TYR A 204 4.64 9.98 -8.55
N SER A 205 4.06 9.41 -9.60
CA SER A 205 4.82 8.97 -10.78
C SER A 205 5.52 10.11 -11.53
N PRO A 206 4.97 11.34 -11.68
CA PRO A 206 5.72 12.45 -12.27
C PRO A 206 6.92 12.88 -11.42
N ILE A 207 6.74 12.91 -10.09
CA ILE A 207 7.82 13.24 -9.15
C ILE A 207 8.91 12.16 -9.23
N TYR A 208 8.50 10.89 -9.24
CA TYR A 208 9.41 9.77 -9.40
C TYR A 208 10.18 9.86 -10.72
N ALA A 209 9.49 10.09 -11.83
CA ALA A 209 10.11 10.21 -13.16
C ALA A 209 11.15 11.34 -13.21
N PHE A 210 10.83 12.50 -12.66
CA PHE A 210 11.77 13.62 -12.57
C PHE A 210 13.05 13.24 -11.82
N TYR A 211 12.94 12.66 -10.63
CA TYR A 211 14.10 12.21 -9.86
C TYR A 211 14.84 11.07 -10.54
N TRP A 212 14.13 10.12 -11.17
CA TRP A 212 14.71 8.98 -11.86
C TRP A 212 15.56 9.43 -13.05
N LEU A 213 15.09 10.40 -13.84
CA LEU A 213 15.83 11.00 -14.96
C LEU A 213 17.05 11.80 -14.48
N SER A 214 16.93 12.50 -13.35
CA SER A 214 18.00 13.33 -12.78
C SER A 214 19.17 12.51 -12.20
N LYS A 215 18.98 11.23 -11.90
CA LYS A 215 20.02 10.38 -11.30
C LYS A 215 21.04 9.93 -12.36
N LYS A 216 22.32 10.06 -12.04
CA LYS A 216 23.42 9.49 -12.83
C LYS A 216 23.53 7.99 -12.54
N GLN A 217 22.83 7.17 -13.30
CA GLN A 217 22.90 5.71 -13.25
C GLN A 217 23.35 5.14 -14.59
N ASN A 218 24.03 3.99 -14.57
CA ASN A 218 24.43 3.31 -15.79
C ASN A 218 23.21 2.70 -16.51
N LEU A 219 23.36 2.41 -17.79
CA LEU A 219 22.28 1.87 -18.63
C LEU A 219 21.70 0.56 -18.05
N ASN A 220 22.56 -0.34 -17.57
CA ASN A 220 22.12 -1.63 -17.03
C ASN A 220 21.18 -1.47 -15.83
N GLN A 221 21.44 -0.51 -14.93
CA GLN A 221 20.57 -0.21 -13.79
C GLN A 221 19.23 0.40 -14.24
N ARG A 222 19.24 1.22 -15.27
CA ARG A 222 18.01 1.78 -15.85
C ARG A 222 17.17 0.69 -16.50
N VAL A 223 17.78 -0.17 -17.31
CA VAL A 223 17.09 -1.30 -17.94
C VAL A 223 16.52 -2.25 -16.88
N LEU A 224 17.32 -2.65 -15.90
CA LEU A 224 16.86 -3.50 -14.79
C LEU A 224 15.68 -2.87 -14.03
N SER A 225 15.75 -1.57 -13.75
CA SER A 225 14.68 -0.83 -13.06
C SER A 225 13.37 -0.85 -13.85
N ILE A 226 13.43 -0.60 -15.15
CA ILE A 226 12.26 -0.64 -16.04
C ILE A 226 11.73 -2.06 -16.16
N SER A 227 12.61 -3.06 -16.34
CA SER A 227 12.22 -4.46 -16.48
C SER A 227 11.51 -4.99 -15.23
N ILE A 228 11.98 -4.62 -14.03
CA ILE A 228 11.31 -4.97 -12.77
C ILE A 228 9.93 -4.34 -12.69
N PHE A 229 9.83 -3.03 -12.98
CA PHE A 229 8.53 -2.34 -12.96
C PHE A 229 7.54 -3.02 -13.92
N LEU A 230 7.92 -3.14 -15.20
CA LEU A 230 7.07 -3.74 -16.23
C LEU A 230 6.75 -5.21 -15.93
N GLY A 231 7.72 -6.00 -15.46
CA GLY A 231 7.52 -7.40 -15.10
C GLY A 231 6.47 -7.60 -14.00
N LEU A 232 6.45 -6.70 -13.00
CA LEU A 232 5.50 -6.78 -11.90
C LEU A 232 4.09 -6.32 -12.30
N VAL A 233 3.98 -5.26 -13.13
CA VAL A 233 2.68 -4.64 -13.41
C VAL A 233 2.02 -5.16 -14.67
N SER A 234 2.78 -5.72 -15.63
CA SER A 234 2.30 -6.00 -16.99
C SER A 234 1.06 -6.89 -17.01
N ARG A 235 1.05 -7.97 -16.24
CA ARG A 235 -0.06 -8.93 -16.24
C ARG A 235 -1.41 -8.27 -15.89
N TRP A 236 -1.41 -7.40 -14.88
CA TRP A 236 -2.60 -6.66 -14.49
C TRP A 236 -2.87 -5.48 -15.42
N SER A 237 -1.85 -4.67 -15.73
CA SER A 237 -2.02 -3.47 -16.55
C SER A 237 -2.43 -3.78 -17.98
N ILE A 238 -1.93 -4.86 -18.59
CA ILE A 238 -2.37 -5.28 -19.93
C ILE A 238 -3.85 -5.67 -19.88
N SER A 239 -4.25 -6.45 -18.88
CA SER A 239 -5.65 -6.81 -18.69
C SER A 239 -6.56 -5.59 -18.56
N LEU A 240 -6.16 -4.60 -17.75
CA LEU A 240 -6.86 -3.33 -17.60
C LEU A 240 -6.97 -2.57 -18.93
N LEU A 241 -5.83 -2.39 -19.62
CA LEU A 241 -5.78 -1.59 -20.86
C LEU A 241 -6.60 -2.20 -22.01
N VAL A 242 -6.56 -3.52 -22.16
CA VAL A 242 -7.33 -4.23 -23.20
C VAL A 242 -8.83 -4.13 -22.96
N ASN A 243 -9.25 -4.02 -21.70
CA ASN A 243 -10.67 -4.00 -21.33
C ASN A 243 -11.19 -2.60 -20.97
N LEU A 244 -10.43 -1.53 -21.24
CA LEU A 244 -10.86 -0.15 -20.90
C LEU A 244 -12.19 0.25 -21.56
N GLU A 245 -12.52 -0.28 -22.73
CA GLU A 245 -13.79 -0.01 -23.43
C GLU A 245 -15.04 -0.46 -22.65
N TYR A 246 -14.88 -1.40 -21.71
CA TYR A 246 -15.95 -1.87 -20.82
C TYR A 246 -16.11 -1.02 -19.55
N THR A 247 -15.34 0.05 -19.40
CA THR A 247 -15.49 1.00 -18.30
C THR A 247 -16.43 2.13 -18.67
N THR A 248 -17.23 2.59 -17.70
CA THR A 248 -18.10 3.75 -17.85
C THR A 248 -17.56 4.93 -17.04
N ASN A 249 -17.74 6.15 -17.56
CA ASN A 249 -17.43 7.34 -16.79
C ASN A 249 -18.36 7.44 -15.58
N MET A 250 -17.79 7.49 -14.39
CA MET A 250 -18.52 7.84 -13.17
C MET A 250 -18.71 9.36 -13.08
N SER A 251 -19.29 9.95 -14.13
CA SER A 251 -19.64 11.37 -14.09
C SER A 251 -21.04 11.53 -13.52
N TYR A 252 -21.13 12.04 -12.30
CA TYR A 252 -22.36 12.61 -11.82
C TYR A 252 -22.60 13.91 -12.59
N THR A 253 -23.48 13.88 -13.58
CA THR A 253 -24.14 15.10 -14.04
C THR A 253 -25.25 15.40 -13.04
N PRO A 254 -25.17 16.46 -12.22
CA PRO A 254 -26.32 16.89 -11.44
C PRO A 254 -27.42 17.29 -12.45
N PHE A 255 -28.62 16.73 -12.28
CA PHE A 255 -29.81 17.08 -13.03
C PHE A 255 -30.16 18.52 -12.77
#